data_0edad6f878fbf2e5060db6fde580a299
#
_entry.id   0edad6f878fbf2e5060db6fde580a299
#
_cell.length_a   1.000
_cell.length_b   1.000
_cell.length_c   1.000
_cell.angle_alpha   90.00
_cell.angle_beta   90.00
_cell.angle_gamma   90.00
#
_symmetry.space_group_name_H-M   'P 1'
#
loop_
_entity.id
_entity.type
_entity.pdbx_description
1 polymer ?
#
loop_
_entity_poly.entity_id
_entity_poly.type
_entity_poly.pdbx_seq_one_letter_code
_entity_poly.pdbx_strand_id
1 'polypeptide(L)'
;MEASVTPAADIDWDGAKAPSLEAFEVLAQAAFDRLPDEFRALCADVIFSVTEFPEDDVLKELEAESPFDLIGLFSGVGLPQQGFGPQTGQMPNTIHLYRRPILDYWAEHDESLGSIVTHVMVHEIGHHFGFSDDDMEAIEQAAG
;
A
#
# COMPACT_ATOMS: atom_id res chain seq x y z
N MET A 1 -20.69 -5.71 -23.75
CA MET A 1 -20.51 -4.58 -23.07
C MET A 1 -19.10 -4.09 -22.95
N GLU A 2 -18.93 -2.84 -23.16
CA GLU A 2 -17.66 -2.38 -23.21
C GLU A 2 -17.04 -2.07 -21.96
N ALA A 3 -15.77 -2.08 -21.88
CA ALA A 3 -15.03 -1.72 -20.72
C ALA A 3 -15.38 -0.32 -20.35
N SER A 4 -15.37 -0.03 -19.09
CA SER A 4 -15.74 1.28 -18.63
C SER A 4 -14.54 2.18 -18.51
N VAL A 5 -13.70 2.17 -19.50
CA VAL A 5 -12.56 3.08 -19.51
C VAL A 5 -13.03 4.41 -20.06
N THR A 6 -12.84 5.47 -19.31
CA THR A 6 -13.18 6.82 -19.76
C THR A 6 -12.10 7.33 -20.69
N PRO A 7 -12.45 7.68 -21.92
CA PRO A 7 -11.43 8.25 -22.81
C PRO A 7 -10.84 9.52 -22.23
N ALA A 8 -9.58 9.77 -22.52
CA ALA A 8 -8.90 10.96 -22.00
C ALA A 8 -9.65 12.25 -22.34
N ALA A 9 -10.28 12.27 -23.51
CA ALA A 9 -10.99 13.48 -23.93
C ALA A 9 -12.25 13.76 -23.12
N ASP A 10 -12.76 12.74 -22.40
CA ASP A 10 -13.98 12.89 -21.62
C ASP A 10 -13.69 13.30 -20.17
N ILE A 11 -12.43 13.35 -19.80
CA ILE A 11 -12.06 13.75 -18.44
C ILE A 11 -11.88 15.26 -18.39
N ASP A 12 -12.46 15.88 -17.38
CA ASP A 12 -12.30 17.31 -17.21
C ASP A 12 -10.93 17.59 -16.59
N TRP A 13 -9.93 17.65 -17.45
CA TRP A 13 -8.57 17.87 -16.99
C TRP A 13 -8.37 19.26 -16.39
N ASP A 14 -9.16 20.22 -16.84
CA ASP A 14 -9.07 21.58 -16.32
C ASP A 14 -9.38 21.64 -14.84
N GLY A 15 -10.36 20.86 -14.39
CA GLY A 15 -10.75 20.84 -12.99
C GLY A 15 -10.14 19.71 -12.19
N ALA A 16 -9.31 18.89 -12.83
CA ALA A 16 -8.77 17.72 -12.17
C ALA A 16 -7.71 18.09 -11.13
N LYS A 17 -7.73 17.41 -10.01
CA LYS A 17 -6.75 17.60 -8.96
C LYS A 17 -6.13 16.26 -8.64
N ALA A 18 -4.89 16.28 -8.19
CA ALA A 18 -4.25 15.05 -7.75
C ALA A 18 -4.99 14.51 -6.51
N PRO A 19 -5.08 13.20 -6.37
CA PRO A 19 -5.72 12.62 -5.19
C PRO A 19 -5.06 13.11 -3.91
N SER A 20 -5.87 13.46 -2.93
CA SER A 20 -5.38 13.97 -1.66
C SER A 20 -4.94 12.85 -0.73
N LEU A 21 -4.36 13.21 0.40
CA LEU A 21 -4.04 12.22 1.42
C LEU A 21 -5.29 11.47 1.85
N GLU A 22 -6.41 12.19 2.00
CA GLU A 22 -7.66 11.59 2.39
C GLU A 22 -8.16 10.61 1.32
N ALA A 23 -8.01 10.99 0.05
CA ALA A 23 -8.41 10.10 -1.04
C ALA A 23 -7.60 8.81 -1.01
N PHE A 24 -6.32 8.90 -0.66
CA PHE A 24 -5.48 7.71 -0.54
C PHE A 24 -5.95 6.82 0.61
N GLU A 25 -6.42 7.41 1.71
CA GLU A 25 -6.93 6.62 2.83
C GLU A 25 -8.17 5.83 2.41
N VAL A 26 -9.07 6.49 1.71
CA VAL A 26 -10.29 5.83 1.22
C VAL A 26 -9.93 4.72 0.25
N LEU A 27 -9.01 5.01 -0.66
CA LEU A 27 -8.59 4.05 -1.65
C LEU A 27 -7.92 2.84 -1.02
N ALA A 28 -7.08 3.08 -0.01
CA ALA A 28 -6.38 2.01 0.68
C ALA A 28 -7.35 1.10 1.42
N GLN A 29 -8.32 1.68 2.10
CA GLN A 29 -9.31 0.88 2.82
C GLN A 29 -10.12 0.02 1.85
N ALA A 30 -10.55 0.61 0.74
CA ALA A 30 -11.32 -0.11 -0.25
C ALA A 30 -10.51 -1.26 -0.87
N ALA A 31 -9.24 -0.99 -1.13
CA ALA A 31 -8.36 -2.01 -1.71
C ALA A 31 -8.12 -3.15 -0.71
N PHE A 32 -7.90 -2.80 0.56
CA PHE A 32 -7.67 -3.79 1.59
C PHE A 32 -8.91 -4.69 1.77
N ASP A 33 -10.09 -4.08 1.72
CA ASP A 33 -11.33 -4.83 1.91
C ASP A 33 -11.57 -5.86 0.82
N ARG A 34 -10.94 -5.70 -0.34
CA ARG A 34 -11.08 -6.66 -1.44
C ARG A 34 -10.07 -7.80 -1.39
N LEU A 35 -9.11 -7.75 -0.47
CA LEU A 35 -8.12 -8.80 -0.35
C LEU A 35 -8.76 -10.05 0.26
N PRO A 36 -8.21 -11.23 -0.03
CA PRO A 36 -8.76 -12.46 0.54
C PRO A 36 -8.78 -12.44 2.05
N ASP A 37 -9.81 -13.05 2.63
CA ASP A 37 -9.97 -13.07 4.08
C ASP A 37 -8.74 -13.58 4.81
N GLU A 38 -8.14 -14.61 4.27
CA GLU A 38 -6.97 -15.23 4.91
C GLU A 38 -5.81 -14.27 4.99
N PHE A 39 -5.65 -13.47 3.95
CA PHE A 39 -4.55 -12.51 3.90
C PHE A 39 -4.82 -11.37 4.87
N ARG A 40 -6.07 -10.87 4.88
CA ARG A 40 -6.42 -9.77 5.78
C ARG A 40 -6.28 -10.19 7.24
N ALA A 41 -6.55 -11.44 7.54
CA ALA A 41 -6.47 -11.95 8.90
C ALA A 41 -5.05 -11.87 9.47
N LEU A 42 -4.04 -11.88 8.61
CA LEU A 42 -2.66 -11.77 9.08
C LEU A 42 -2.39 -10.41 9.71
N CYS A 43 -3.10 -9.40 9.27
CA CYS A 43 -2.86 -8.04 9.72
C CYS A 43 -3.66 -7.66 10.97
N ALA A 44 -4.68 -8.46 11.30
CA ALA A 44 -5.55 -8.17 12.44
C ALA A 44 -6.07 -6.73 12.34
N ASP A 45 -5.85 -5.91 13.35
CA ASP A 45 -6.34 -4.54 13.35
C ASP A 45 -5.32 -3.63 12.70
N VAL A 46 -5.32 -3.61 11.37
CA VAL A 46 -4.36 -2.80 10.64
C VAL A 46 -4.78 -1.33 10.60
N ILE A 47 -3.80 -0.47 10.68
CA ILE A 47 -4.01 0.97 10.57
C ILE A 47 -3.34 1.43 9.28
N PHE A 48 -3.97 2.36 8.57
CA PHE A 48 -3.38 2.95 7.38
C PHE A 48 -2.83 4.33 7.72
N SER A 49 -1.58 4.56 7.36
CA SER A 49 -0.93 5.83 7.59
C SER A 49 -0.51 6.41 6.24
N VAL A 50 -1.15 7.47 5.80
CA VAL A 50 -0.82 8.08 4.51
C VAL A 50 -0.14 9.41 4.78
N THR A 51 1.09 9.54 4.30
CA THR A 51 1.84 10.78 4.44
C THR A 51 2.43 11.13 3.08
N GLU A 52 2.99 12.32 2.96
CA GLU A 52 3.54 12.76 1.67
C GLU A 52 4.82 12.01 1.32
N PHE A 53 5.71 11.86 2.28
CA PHE A 53 7.01 11.21 2.08
C PHE A 53 7.39 10.40 3.30
N PRO A 54 8.26 9.39 3.14
CA PRO A 54 8.81 8.70 4.30
C PRO A 54 9.62 9.66 5.16
N GLU A 55 9.68 9.37 6.44
CA GLU A 55 10.49 10.19 7.34
C GLU A 55 11.97 9.91 7.09
N ASP A 56 12.80 10.88 7.42
CA ASP A 56 14.23 10.77 7.18
C ASP A 56 14.83 9.53 7.86
N ASP A 57 14.37 9.21 9.05
CA ASP A 57 14.87 8.04 9.77
C ASP A 57 14.61 6.75 9.01
N VAL A 58 13.43 6.65 8.41
CA VAL A 58 13.06 5.48 7.63
C VAL A 58 13.94 5.38 6.39
N LEU A 59 14.16 6.50 5.71
CA LEU A 59 14.98 6.52 4.51
C LEU A 59 16.40 6.09 4.82
N LYS A 60 16.94 6.55 5.94
CA LYS A 60 18.30 6.18 6.33
C LYS A 60 18.40 4.72 6.69
N GLU A 61 17.43 4.22 7.43
CA GLU A 61 17.43 2.83 7.85
C GLU A 61 17.38 1.89 6.66
N LEU A 62 16.60 2.24 5.65
CA LEU A 62 16.47 1.41 4.47
C LEU A 62 17.47 1.75 3.38
N GLU A 63 18.37 2.69 3.67
CA GLU A 63 19.40 3.09 2.72
C GLU A 63 18.85 3.54 1.38
N ALA A 64 17.75 4.26 1.43
CA ALA A 64 17.12 4.78 0.22
C ALA A 64 17.92 5.98 -0.28
N GLU A 65 18.13 6.06 -1.58
CA GLU A 65 18.87 7.15 -2.16
C GLU A 65 18.02 8.39 -2.36
N SER A 66 16.73 8.21 -2.45
CA SER A 66 15.80 9.30 -2.70
C SER A 66 14.50 9.06 -1.93
N PRO A 67 13.82 10.12 -1.50
CA PRO A 67 12.51 9.95 -0.86
C PRO A 67 11.49 9.28 -1.78
N PHE A 68 11.72 9.32 -3.09
CA PHE A 68 10.80 8.68 -4.04
C PHE A 68 11.05 7.20 -4.21
N ASP A 69 12.11 6.66 -3.62
CA ASP A 69 12.43 5.24 -3.77
C ASP A 69 11.54 4.32 -2.96
N LEU A 70 10.82 4.87 -1.99
CA LEU A 70 9.97 4.06 -1.12
C LEU A 70 8.53 4.48 -1.28
N ILE A 71 7.69 3.59 -1.79
CA ILE A 71 6.27 3.91 -2.03
C ILE A 71 5.37 3.42 -0.92
N GLY A 72 5.85 2.51 -0.09
CA GLY A 72 5.08 2.03 1.06
C GLY A 72 5.93 1.24 2.01
N LEU A 73 5.36 0.93 3.17
CA LEU A 73 6.07 0.18 4.20
C LEU A 73 5.06 -0.43 5.16
N PHE A 74 5.31 -1.64 5.59
CA PHE A 74 4.51 -2.27 6.63
C PHE A 74 5.34 -2.35 7.89
N SER A 75 4.79 -1.88 9.00
CA SER A 75 5.45 -1.98 10.28
C SER A 75 4.49 -2.60 11.28
N GLY A 76 5.01 -3.37 12.20
CA GLY A 76 4.16 -4.01 13.19
C GLY A 76 4.83 -5.25 13.76
N VAL A 77 3.99 -6.14 14.31
CA VAL A 77 4.48 -7.31 15.00
C VAL A 77 5.09 -8.34 14.06
N GLY A 78 4.48 -8.55 12.92
CA GLY A 78 4.94 -9.57 12.00
C GLY A 78 4.63 -10.97 12.50
N LEU A 79 5.53 -11.90 12.20
CA LEU A 79 5.38 -13.26 12.66
C LEU A 79 5.56 -13.27 14.17
N PRO A 80 4.86 -14.18 14.87
CA PRO A 80 4.98 -14.23 16.31
C PRO A 80 6.43 -14.43 16.74
N GLN A 81 6.84 -13.66 17.76
CA GLN A 81 8.17 -13.79 18.31
C GLN A 81 8.13 -14.90 19.32
N GLN A 82 8.88 -15.94 19.05
CA GLN A 82 8.89 -17.10 19.92
C GLN A 82 9.49 -16.74 21.27
N GLY A 83 8.79 -17.14 22.32
CA GLY A 83 9.30 -16.90 23.66
C GLY A 83 8.97 -15.56 24.25
N PHE A 84 8.28 -14.70 23.50
CA PHE A 84 7.88 -13.42 24.02
C PHE A 84 6.40 -13.41 24.29
N GLY A 85 6.00 -12.90 25.42
CA GLY A 85 4.60 -12.73 25.74
C GLY A 85 4.07 -11.45 25.12
N PRO A 86 2.85 -11.08 25.50
CA PRO A 86 2.29 -9.83 25.00
C PRO A 86 3.20 -8.66 25.36
N GLN A 87 3.39 -7.78 24.40
CA GLN A 87 4.28 -6.66 24.60
C GLN A 87 3.47 -5.42 24.87
N THR A 88 3.67 -4.85 26.04
CA THR A 88 3.04 -3.59 26.38
C THR A 88 3.68 -2.50 25.56
N GLY A 89 2.87 -1.66 24.96
CA GLY A 89 3.41 -0.57 24.13
C GLY A 89 3.81 -0.99 22.75
N GLN A 90 3.46 -2.21 22.34
CA GLN A 90 3.75 -2.68 21.02
C GLN A 90 3.00 -1.86 19.98
N MET A 91 3.70 -1.54 18.89
CA MET A 91 3.09 -0.76 17.82
C MET A 91 2.05 -1.60 17.10
N PRO A 92 0.92 -1.00 16.72
CA PRO A 92 -0.07 -1.73 15.94
C PRO A 92 0.46 -1.98 14.54
N ASN A 93 -0.11 -2.96 13.86
CA ASN A 93 0.24 -3.22 12.47
C ASN A 93 -0.19 -2.02 11.64
N THR A 94 0.74 -1.43 10.93
CA THR A 94 0.48 -0.21 10.19
C THR A 94 0.99 -0.35 8.77
N ILE A 95 0.15 0.01 7.82
CA ILE A 95 0.54 0.09 6.42
C ILE A 95 0.77 1.56 6.11
N HIS A 96 2.00 1.89 5.76
CA HIS A 96 2.35 3.26 5.40
C HIS A 96 2.31 3.39 3.89
N LEU A 97 1.63 4.40 3.41
CA LEU A 97 1.59 4.72 2.00
C LEU A 97 2.10 6.14 1.83
N TYR A 98 3.00 6.33 0.88
CA TYR A 98 3.64 7.62 0.68
C TYR A 98 3.11 8.24 -0.60
N ARG A 99 2.31 9.26 -0.44
CA ARG A 99 1.54 9.84 -1.53
C ARG A 99 2.39 10.32 -2.70
N ARG A 100 3.43 11.10 -2.43
CA ARG A 100 4.23 11.68 -3.51
C ARG A 100 5.01 10.63 -4.27
N PRO A 101 5.67 9.68 -3.62
CA PRO A 101 6.30 8.58 -4.35
C PRO A 101 5.31 7.75 -5.16
N ILE A 102 4.11 7.49 -4.61
CA ILE A 102 3.10 6.72 -5.36
C ILE A 102 2.62 7.51 -6.58
N LEU A 103 2.41 8.81 -6.43
CA LEU A 103 1.98 9.63 -7.57
C LEU A 103 3.05 9.65 -8.65
N ASP A 104 4.32 9.69 -8.26
CA ASP A 104 5.42 9.67 -9.21
C ASP A 104 5.47 8.33 -9.94
N TYR A 105 5.31 7.24 -9.20
CA TYR A 105 5.27 5.91 -9.78
C TYR A 105 4.10 5.80 -10.76
N TRP A 106 2.94 6.31 -10.36
CA TRP A 106 1.74 6.27 -11.19
C TRP A 106 1.95 7.03 -12.50
N ALA A 107 2.60 8.17 -12.41
CA ALA A 107 2.83 8.98 -13.61
C ALA A 107 3.74 8.27 -14.60
N GLU A 108 4.61 7.40 -14.13
CA GLU A 108 5.56 6.70 -14.99
C GLU A 108 5.09 5.34 -15.51
N HIS A 109 3.98 4.84 -14.99
CA HIS A 109 3.52 3.51 -15.35
C HIS A 109 2.10 3.54 -15.90
N ASP A 110 1.78 2.57 -16.74
CA ASP A 110 0.46 2.48 -17.34
C ASP A 110 -0.43 1.58 -16.50
N GLU A 111 -0.70 2.01 -15.27
CA GLU A 111 -1.54 1.25 -14.34
C GLU A 111 -2.48 2.19 -13.62
N SER A 112 -3.60 1.67 -13.16
CA SER A 112 -4.52 2.48 -12.40
C SER A 112 -3.96 2.73 -11.00
N LEU A 113 -4.34 3.82 -10.39
CA LEU A 113 -3.90 4.14 -9.04
C LEU A 113 -4.36 3.06 -8.05
N GLY A 114 -5.59 2.56 -8.22
CA GLY A 114 -6.09 1.50 -7.35
C GLY A 114 -5.26 0.23 -7.45
N SER A 115 -4.83 -0.11 -8.65
CA SER A 115 -4.00 -1.29 -8.84
C SER A 115 -2.65 -1.10 -8.16
N ILE A 116 -2.08 0.08 -8.25
CA ILE A 116 -0.80 0.37 -7.62
C ILE A 116 -0.90 0.29 -6.11
N VAL A 117 -1.96 0.87 -5.52
CA VAL A 117 -2.14 0.84 -4.07
C VAL A 117 -2.32 -0.60 -3.59
N THR A 118 -3.09 -1.40 -4.32
CA THR A 118 -3.27 -2.81 -3.98
C THR A 118 -1.94 -3.54 -4.01
N HIS A 119 -1.16 -3.30 -5.07
CA HIS A 119 0.13 -3.95 -5.22
C HIS A 119 1.08 -3.59 -4.07
N VAL A 120 1.12 -2.31 -3.70
CA VAL A 120 1.99 -1.87 -2.61
C VAL A 120 1.60 -2.57 -1.31
N MET A 121 0.30 -2.62 -1.02
CA MET A 121 -0.15 -3.25 0.22
C MET A 121 0.17 -4.74 0.25
N VAL A 122 -0.11 -5.44 -0.84
CA VAL A 122 0.12 -6.88 -0.88
C VAL A 122 1.61 -7.18 -0.72
N HIS A 123 2.46 -6.41 -1.40
CA HIS A 123 3.89 -6.66 -1.35
C HIS A 123 4.50 -6.31 0.00
N GLU A 124 4.09 -5.20 0.61
CA GLU A 124 4.65 -4.83 1.91
C GLU A 124 4.21 -5.80 3.00
N ILE A 125 2.94 -6.17 2.99
CA ILE A 125 2.43 -7.14 3.96
C ILE A 125 3.04 -8.51 3.69
N GLY A 126 3.07 -8.90 2.41
CA GLY A 126 3.57 -10.22 2.05
C GLY A 126 5.03 -10.41 2.40
N HIS A 127 5.87 -9.40 2.13
CA HIS A 127 7.28 -9.48 2.48
C HIS A 127 7.45 -9.59 3.98
N HIS A 128 6.65 -8.86 4.73
CA HIS A 128 6.75 -8.88 6.18
C HIS A 128 6.45 -10.27 6.74
N PHE A 129 5.52 -10.98 6.12
CA PHE A 129 5.12 -12.32 6.57
C PHE A 129 5.80 -13.45 5.79
N GLY A 130 6.73 -13.12 4.91
CA GLY A 130 7.52 -14.14 4.22
C GLY A 130 6.88 -14.79 3.01
N PHE A 131 5.93 -14.12 2.37
CA PHE A 131 5.28 -14.67 1.19
C PHE A 131 6.20 -14.59 -0.01
N SER A 132 6.05 -15.56 -0.92
CA SER A 132 6.81 -15.56 -2.16
C SER A 132 6.15 -14.60 -3.16
N ASP A 133 6.88 -14.27 -4.22
CA ASP A 133 6.34 -13.42 -5.27
C ASP A 133 5.12 -14.08 -5.92
N ASP A 134 5.16 -15.40 -6.12
CA ASP A 134 4.03 -16.12 -6.70
C ASP A 134 2.80 -16.05 -5.81
N ASP A 135 3.00 -16.17 -4.50
CA ASP A 135 1.90 -16.08 -3.55
C ASP A 135 1.27 -14.69 -3.61
N MET A 136 2.09 -13.66 -3.67
CA MET A 136 1.59 -12.29 -3.69
C MET A 136 0.86 -11.98 -4.97
N GLU A 137 1.34 -12.51 -6.10
CA GLU A 137 0.66 -12.30 -7.36
C GLU A 137 -0.71 -12.95 -7.35
N ALA A 138 -0.82 -14.14 -6.79
CA ALA A 138 -2.09 -14.83 -6.68
C ALA A 138 -3.07 -14.03 -5.82
N ILE A 139 -2.59 -13.42 -4.75
CA ILE A 139 -3.42 -12.61 -3.88
C ILE A 139 -3.94 -11.38 -4.62
N GLU A 140 -3.09 -10.73 -5.40
CA GLU A 140 -3.50 -9.57 -6.17
C GLU A 140 -4.54 -9.93 -7.21
N GLN A 141 -4.37 -11.07 -7.86
CA GLN A 141 -5.33 -11.51 -8.86
C GLN A 141 -6.67 -11.83 -8.23
N ALA A 142 -6.66 -12.40 -7.05
CA ALA A 142 -7.90 -12.72 -6.35
C ALA A 142 -8.63 -11.45 -5.91
N ALA A 143 -7.89 -10.39 -5.64
CA ALA A 143 -8.50 -9.14 -5.21
C ALA A 143 -9.10 -8.36 -6.36
N GLY A 144 -8.58 -8.60 -7.53
CA GLY A 144 -8.98 -7.80 -8.58
C GLY A 144 -9.55 -8.02 -9.67
#